data_3b70047e1e709f704d53c359bfc0f174
#
_entry.id   3b70047e1e709f704d53c359bfc0f174
#
_cell.length_a   1.000
_cell.length_b   1.000
_cell.length_c   1.000
_cell.angle_alpha   90.00
_cell.angle_beta   90.00
_cell.angle_gamma   90.00
#
_symmetry.space_group_name_H-M   'P 1'
#
loop_
_entity.id
_entity.type
_entity.pdbx_description
1 polymer ?
#
loop_
_entity_poly.entity_id
_entity_poly.type
_entity_poly.pdbx_seq_one_letter_code
_entity_poly.pdbx_strand_id
1 'polypeptide(L)'
;MIIVSHRGPISFTREPDGSFSSRRGAGGVVSALGPLLEGRDDVIWIAAAIGEGDRAAVAAEAAHVPGFDVRLVAPDSTDHRLHYDVVSNATLWFLFHGLFDLPRRPRFDEHFRESWDAYRTVNQVFADAICAAADDGEVVLVQDLQFTLVPGMVRAARPDLQLAHFTHTPFCGPDDIRILPNDVGIELLTSMASSPAGFHTERWAAHYRACVEEILGITPPTFVRN
;
A
#
# COMPACT_ATOMS: atom_id res chain seq x y z
N MET A 1 10.37 -12.81 -5.88
CA MET A 1 9.03 -12.32 -5.47
C MET A 1 9.17 -10.99 -4.74
N ILE A 2 8.32 -9.99 -5.02
CA ILE A 2 8.34 -8.68 -4.36
C ILE A 2 7.14 -8.53 -3.43
N ILE A 3 7.36 -8.10 -2.20
CA ILE A 3 6.32 -7.70 -1.25
C ILE A 3 6.40 -6.20 -1.03
N VAL A 4 5.26 -5.54 -1.08
CA VAL A 4 5.16 -4.09 -0.90
C VAL A 4 4.22 -3.79 0.25
N SER A 5 4.69 -3.10 1.28
CA SER A 5 3.87 -2.70 2.41
C SER A 5 4.34 -1.36 2.98
N HIS A 6 3.44 -0.63 3.64
CA HIS A 6 3.79 0.64 4.25
C HIS A 6 4.85 0.47 5.36
N ARG A 7 4.68 -0.52 6.25
CA ARG A 7 5.67 -0.86 7.28
C ARG A 7 6.48 -2.07 6.86
N GLY A 8 7.80 -1.90 6.82
CA GLY A 8 8.74 -2.99 6.56
C GLY A 8 9.02 -3.87 7.77
N PRO A 9 9.70 -5.01 7.53
CA PRO A 9 10.08 -5.94 8.59
C PRO A 9 11.16 -5.39 9.51
N ILE A 10 11.79 -4.29 9.15
CA ILE A 10 12.94 -3.69 9.83
C ILE A 10 12.80 -2.17 9.86
N SER A 11 13.22 -1.54 10.94
CA SER A 11 13.40 -0.10 11.07
C SER A 11 14.81 0.23 11.57
N PHE A 12 15.32 1.37 11.16
CA PHE A 12 16.67 1.84 11.50
C PHE A 12 16.64 2.97 12.52
N THR A 13 17.66 3.01 13.37
CA THR A 13 17.93 4.10 14.28
C THR A 13 19.36 4.57 14.04
N ARG A 14 19.55 5.88 13.91
CA ARG A 14 20.89 6.46 13.84
C ARG A 14 21.46 6.61 15.24
N GLU A 15 22.61 6.01 15.47
CA GLU A 15 23.31 6.05 16.74
C GLU A 15 24.12 7.35 16.91
N PRO A 16 24.53 7.73 18.15
CA PRO A 16 25.32 8.93 18.40
C PRO A 16 26.68 8.98 17.70
N ASP A 17 27.26 7.83 17.39
CA ASP A 17 28.53 7.67 16.67
C ASP A 17 28.35 7.76 15.14
N GLY A 18 27.11 7.94 14.67
CA GLY A 18 26.78 8.04 13.25
C GLY A 18 26.50 6.69 12.57
N SER A 19 26.69 5.57 13.26
CA SER A 19 26.30 4.25 12.76
C SER A 19 24.78 4.05 12.74
N PHE A 20 24.32 2.95 12.15
CA PHE A 20 22.89 2.59 12.13
C PHE A 20 22.71 1.25 12.83
N SER A 21 21.81 1.23 13.82
CA SER A 21 21.27 -0.01 14.37
C SER A 21 19.93 -0.35 13.72
N SER A 22 19.62 -1.64 13.60
CA SER A 22 18.35 -2.12 13.04
C SER A 22 17.54 -2.84 14.10
N ARG A 23 16.20 -2.68 14.02
CA ARG A 23 15.25 -3.36 14.90
C ARG A 23 14.15 -3.99 14.05
N ARG A 24 13.70 -5.19 14.42
CA ARG A 24 12.53 -5.82 13.80
C ARG A 24 11.31 -4.89 13.91
N GLY A 25 10.66 -4.68 12.78
CA GLY A 25 9.41 -3.94 12.70
C GLY A 25 8.28 -4.68 13.43
N ALA A 26 7.35 -3.92 13.99
CA ALA A 26 6.12 -4.45 14.58
C ALA A 26 4.93 -4.00 13.74
N GLY A 27 4.09 -4.93 13.31
CA GLY A 27 2.87 -4.63 12.53
C GLY A 27 2.20 -5.91 12.05
N GLY A 28 0.88 -5.85 11.78
CA GLY A 28 0.11 -7.03 11.40
C GLY A 28 0.64 -7.71 10.14
N VAL A 29 0.99 -6.95 9.10
CA VAL A 29 1.56 -7.48 7.85
C VAL A 29 2.91 -8.13 8.11
N VAL A 30 3.79 -7.45 8.86
CA VAL A 30 5.12 -7.98 9.23
C VAL A 30 5.02 -9.25 10.06
N SER A 31 4.10 -9.27 11.03
CA SER A 31 3.88 -10.46 11.87
C SER A 31 3.30 -11.64 11.09
N ALA A 32 2.48 -11.36 10.07
CA ALA A 32 1.85 -12.40 9.26
C ALA A 32 2.78 -12.97 8.18
N LEU A 33 3.60 -12.13 7.55
CA LEU A 33 4.44 -12.52 6.42
C LEU A 33 5.90 -12.77 6.81
N GLY A 34 6.44 -12.05 7.81
CA GLY A 34 7.84 -12.13 8.20
C GLY A 34 8.34 -13.56 8.46
N PRO A 35 7.63 -14.38 9.27
CA PRO A 35 8.05 -15.77 9.52
C PRO A 35 8.04 -16.65 8.29
N LEU A 36 7.22 -16.36 7.28
CA LEU A 36 7.14 -17.11 6.03
C LEU A 36 8.28 -16.79 5.06
N LEU A 37 8.96 -15.69 5.29
CA LEU A 37 9.93 -15.09 4.38
C LEU A 37 11.36 -15.09 4.97
N GLU A 38 11.49 -15.38 6.26
CA GLU A 38 12.77 -15.45 6.93
C GLU A 38 13.68 -16.52 6.29
N GLY A 39 14.89 -16.11 5.87
CA GLY A 39 15.85 -17.00 5.21
C GLY A 39 15.57 -17.28 3.73
N ARG A 40 14.68 -16.50 3.10
CA ARG A 40 14.44 -16.57 1.65
C ARG A 40 15.19 -15.46 0.94
N ASP A 41 16.18 -15.84 0.16
CA ASP A 41 17.02 -14.92 -0.63
C ASP A 41 16.33 -14.46 -1.94
N ASP A 42 15.18 -15.10 -2.29
CA ASP A 42 14.40 -14.81 -3.50
C ASP A 42 13.25 -13.81 -3.26
N VAL A 43 13.22 -13.14 -2.11
CA VAL A 43 12.18 -12.18 -1.74
C VAL A 43 12.77 -10.81 -1.49
N ILE A 44 12.26 -9.81 -2.22
CA ILE A 44 12.51 -8.39 -2.00
C ILE A 44 11.33 -7.82 -1.22
N TRP A 45 11.59 -7.07 -0.14
CA TRP A 45 10.55 -6.36 0.60
C TRP A 45 10.72 -4.85 0.44
N ILE A 46 9.82 -4.23 -0.32
CA ILE A 46 9.78 -2.77 -0.51
C ILE A 46 8.87 -2.15 0.55
N ALA A 47 9.39 -1.18 1.31
CA ALA A 47 8.64 -0.53 2.39
C ALA A 47 8.96 0.96 2.51
N ALA A 48 8.10 1.73 3.20
CA ALA A 48 8.36 3.14 3.45
C ALA A 48 9.46 3.35 4.50
N ALA A 49 10.33 4.31 4.26
CA ALA A 49 11.21 4.90 5.26
C ALA A 49 10.39 5.83 6.15
N ILE A 50 9.83 5.32 7.26
CA ILE A 50 8.85 6.02 8.09
C ILE A 50 9.54 6.98 9.05
N GLY A 51 10.54 6.49 9.79
CA GLY A 51 11.24 7.26 10.82
C GLY A 51 12.40 8.09 10.26
N GLU A 52 12.89 9.05 11.06
CA GLU A 52 14.10 9.81 10.71
C GLU A 52 15.31 8.88 10.53
N GLY A 53 15.44 7.84 11.35
CA GLY A 53 16.49 6.84 11.22
C GLY A 53 16.41 6.07 9.91
N ASP A 54 15.20 5.67 9.47
CA ASP A 54 14.99 5.00 8.19
C ASP A 54 15.40 5.91 7.01
N ARG A 55 14.94 7.17 7.04
CA ARG A 55 15.28 8.17 6.02
C ARG A 55 16.77 8.47 5.97
N ALA A 56 17.41 8.59 7.14
CA ALA A 56 18.85 8.79 7.24
C ALA A 56 19.64 7.57 6.72
N ALA A 57 19.16 6.34 7.00
CA ALA A 57 19.79 5.12 6.50
C ALA A 57 19.68 5.02 4.97
N VAL A 58 18.52 5.39 4.40
CA VAL A 58 18.35 5.47 2.93
C VAL A 58 19.28 6.50 2.32
N ALA A 59 19.35 7.71 2.89
CA ALA A 59 20.21 8.79 2.38
C ALA A 59 21.72 8.46 2.48
N ALA A 60 22.10 7.61 3.43
CA ALA A 60 23.48 7.14 3.62
C ALA A 60 23.78 5.82 2.87
N GLU A 61 22.83 5.28 2.10
CA GLU A 61 22.90 3.96 1.45
C GLU A 61 23.24 2.82 2.44
N ALA A 62 22.85 3.00 3.71
CA ALA A 62 23.15 2.08 4.81
C ALA A 62 21.94 1.23 5.24
N ALA A 63 20.83 1.30 4.51
CA ALA A 63 19.62 0.53 4.78
C ALA A 63 19.78 -0.93 4.34
N HIS A 64 20.74 -1.64 4.94
CA HIS A 64 21.04 -3.02 4.62
C HIS A 64 20.94 -3.91 5.87
N VAL A 65 20.36 -5.10 5.73
CA VAL A 65 20.20 -6.06 6.83
C VAL A 65 20.51 -7.47 6.36
N PRO A 66 21.38 -8.20 7.07
CA PRO A 66 21.65 -9.59 6.75
C PRO A 66 20.37 -10.45 6.82
N GLY A 67 20.14 -11.27 5.80
CA GLY A 67 19.03 -12.23 5.75
C GLY A 67 17.69 -11.71 5.23
N PHE A 68 17.63 -10.42 4.79
CA PHE A 68 16.47 -9.85 4.11
C PHE A 68 16.93 -8.86 3.03
N ASP A 69 16.39 -8.97 1.82
CA ASP A 69 16.49 -7.87 0.84
C ASP A 69 15.35 -6.87 1.11
N VAL A 70 15.62 -5.88 1.98
CA VAL A 70 14.69 -4.81 2.30
C VAL A 70 15.10 -3.55 1.58
N ARG A 71 14.21 -3.01 0.76
CA ARG A 71 14.40 -1.76 0.02
C ARG A 71 13.47 -0.70 0.58
N LEU A 72 14.04 0.25 1.31
CA LEU A 72 13.28 1.36 1.87
C LEU A 72 13.13 2.47 0.83
N VAL A 73 11.89 2.92 0.66
CA VAL A 73 11.51 4.04 -0.20
C VAL A 73 11.22 5.25 0.68
N ALA A 74 11.81 6.40 0.36
CA ALA A 74 11.69 7.64 1.14
C ALA A 74 10.97 8.72 0.30
N PRO A 75 9.63 8.70 0.17
CA PRO A 75 8.89 9.77 -0.47
C PRO A 75 9.11 11.10 0.24
N ASP A 76 8.78 12.23 -0.40
CA ASP A 76 8.75 13.52 0.29
C ASP A 76 7.96 13.43 1.60
N SER A 77 8.46 14.08 2.64
CA SER A 77 7.87 13.94 3.99
C SER A 77 6.48 14.56 4.11
N THR A 78 6.20 15.62 3.34
CA THR A 78 4.88 16.26 3.31
C THR A 78 3.89 15.38 2.57
N ASP A 79 4.25 14.88 1.39
CA ASP A 79 3.43 13.96 0.61
C ASP A 79 3.17 12.67 1.37
N HIS A 80 4.17 12.11 2.02
CA HIS A 80 4.02 10.89 2.83
C HIS A 80 3.06 11.11 4.01
N ARG A 81 3.10 12.27 4.68
CA ARG A 81 2.18 12.61 5.75
C ARG A 81 0.74 12.77 5.24
N LEU A 82 0.54 13.48 4.12
CA LEU A 82 -0.79 13.64 3.52
C LEU A 82 -1.35 12.31 3.04
N HIS A 83 -0.54 11.50 2.38
CA HIS A 83 -0.88 10.12 1.96
C HIS A 83 -1.31 9.25 3.15
N TYR A 84 -0.53 9.24 4.23
CA TYR A 84 -0.76 8.32 5.34
C TYR A 84 -1.82 8.82 6.31
N ASP A 85 -1.69 10.07 6.80
CA ASP A 85 -2.58 10.58 7.85
C ASP A 85 -3.95 10.97 7.29
N VAL A 86 -4.00 11.66 6.15
CA VAL A 86 -5.25 12.22 5.61
C VAL A 86 -5.99 11.20 4.75
N VAL A 87 -5.33 10.66 3.71
CA VAL A 87 -6.02 9.76 2.79
C VAL A 87 -6.16 8.37 3.40
N SER A 88 -5.06 7.73 3.80
CA SER A 88 -5.12 6.35 4.27
C SER A 88 -5.88 6.21 5.58
N ASN A 89 -5.43 6.88 6.64
CA ASN A 89 -5.98 6.66 7.98
C ASN A 89 -7.23 7.47 8.28
N ALA A 90 -7.31 8.73 7.84
CA ALA A 90 -8.47 9.58 8.17
C ALA A 90 -9.62 9.44 7.16
N THR A 91 -9.38 8.91 5.96
CA THR A 91 -10.41 8.76 4.92
C THR A 91 -10.67 7.30 4.59
N LEU A 92 -9.76 6.60 3.93
CA LEU A 92 -10.00 5.25 3.42
C LEU A 92 -10.24 4.22 4.53
N TRP A 93 -9.49 4.30 5.64
CA TRP A 93 -9.68 3.40 6.76
C TRP A 93 -11.10 3.51 7.34
N PHE A 94 -11.57 4.73 7.60
CA PHE A 94 -12.92 4.95 8.14
C PHE A 94 -14.00 4.55 7.12
N LEU A 95 -13.79 4.87 5.85
CA LEU A 95 -14.71 4.50 4.78
C LEU A 95 -14.87 2.98 4.69
N PHE A 96 -13.77 2.25 4.61
CA PHE A 96 -13.78 0.81 4.45
C PHE A 96 -14.38 0.09 5.66
N HIS A 97 -14.30 0.69 6.85
CA HIS A 97 -14.93 0.16 8.06
C HIS A 97 -16.41 0.58 8.23
N GLY A 98 -16.96 1.40 7.34
CA GLY A 98 -18.33 1.92 7.48
C GLY A 98 -18.49 2.86 8.69
N LEU A 99 -17.45 3.58 9.09
CA LEU A 99 -17.41 4.42 10.30
C LEU A 99 -17.39 5.91 9.99
N PHE A 100 -17.86 6.31 8.82
CA PHE A 100 -17.71 7.67 8.35
C PHE A 100 -18.47 8.72 9.14
N ASP A 101 -19.68 8.41 9.59
CA ASP A 101 -20.61 9.40 10.16
C ASP A 101 -20.38 9.72 11.62
N LEU A 102 -19.93 8.78 12.42
CA LEU A 102 -19.84 8.92 13.86
C LEU A 102 -18.55 9.62 14.32
N PRO A 103 -17.35 9.06 14.03
CA PRO A 103 -16.10 9.66 14.49
C PRO A 103 -15.46 10.63 13.48
N ARG A 104 -15.84 10.56 12.22
CA ARG A 104 -15.26 11.35 11.14
C ARG A 104 -16.34 11.85 10.18
N ARG A 105 -16.28 13.15 9.87
CA ARG A 105 -17.06 13.78 8.79
C ARG A 105 -16.07 14.19 7.71
N PRO A 106 -15.94 13.44 6.61
CA PRO A 106 -14.98 13.79 5.58
C PRO A 106 -15.37 15.11 4.95
N ARG A 107 -14.36 15.88 4.65
CA ARG A 107 -14.49 17.08 3.81
C ARG A 107 -13.67 16.83 2.57
N PHE A 108 -14.33 16.85 1.42
CA PHE A 108 -13.67 16.70 0.13
C PHE A 108 -13.39 18.08 -0.49
N ASP A 109 -12.76 18.92 0.32
CA ASP A 109 -12.34 20.28 0.00
C ASP A 109 -10.96 20.29 -0.72
N GLU A 110 -10.39 21.49 -0.90
CA GLU A 110 -9.09 21.69 -1.54
C GLU A 110 -7.98 20.90 -0.82
N HIS A 111 -7.97 20.91 0.52
CA HIS A 111 -7.00 20.15 1.31
C HIS A 111 -7.09 18.64 1.06
N PHE A 112 -8.29 18.09 0.89
CA PHE A 112 -8.44 16.69 0.49
C PHE A 112 -7.89 16.45 -0.91
N ARG A 113 -8.12 17.37 -1.87
CA ARG A 113 -7.60 17.24 -3.24
C ARG A 113 -6.08 17.24 -3.27
N GLU A 114 -5.44 18.17 -2.55
CA GLU A 114 -3.98 18.18 -2.37
C GLU A 114 -3.48 16.86 -1.75
N SER A 115 -4.21 16.35 -0.75
CA SER A 115 -3.85 15.09 -0.10
C SER A 115 -4.01 13.88 -1.03
N TRP A 116 -5.02 13.90 -1.92
CA TRP A 116 -5.19 12.86 -2.92
C TRP A 116 -4.08 12.90 -3.99
N ASP A 117 -3.64 14.09 -4.39
CA ASP A 117 -2.50 14.25 -5.28
C ASP A 117 -1.20 13.74 -4.64
N ALA A 118 -0.99 14.02 -3.35
CA ALA A 118 0.12 13.45 -2.58
C ALA A 118 0.00 11.91 -2.48
N TYR A 119 -1.22 11.37 -2.34
CA TYR A 119 -1.46 9.93 -2.35
C TYR A 119 -1.07 9.30 -3.70
N ARG A 120 -1.42 9.93 -4.82
CA ARG A 120 -0.97 9.52 -6.16
C ARG A 120 0.55 9.54 -6.26
N THR A 121 1.18 10.65 -5.83
CA THR A 121 2.65 10.82 -5.87
C THR A 121 3.36 9.72 -5.09
N VAL A 122 2.93 9.42 -3.87
CA VAL A 122 3.54 8.36 -3.06
C VAL A 122 3.33 6.98 -3.70
N ASN A 123 2.11 6.69 -4.20
CA ASN A 123 1.85 5.43 -4.90
C ASN A 123 2.72 5.30 -6.17
N GLN A 124 2.95 6.39 -6.91
CA GLN A 124 3.83 6.37 -8.07
C GLN A 124 5.28 6.05 -7.69
N VAL A 125 5.81 6.67 -6.62
CA VAL A 125 7.18 6.39 -6.14
C VAL A 125 7.33 4.90 -5.77
N PHE A 126 6.31 4.28 -5.19
CA PHE A 126 6.32 2.84 -4.92
C PHE A 126 6.20 1.99 -6.18
N ALA A 127 5.36 2.40 -7.13
CA ALA A 127 5.25 1.72 -8.42
C ALA A 127 6.58 1.76 -9.19
N ASP A 128 7.27 2.89 -9.19
CA ASP A 128 8.58 3.04 -9.82
C ASP A 128 9.64 2.15 -9.14
N ALA A 129 9.63 2.09 -7.80
CA ALA A 129 10.53 1.21 -7.05
C ALA A 129 10.28 -0.29 -7.35
N ILE A 130 9.01 -0.69 -7.50
CA ILE A 130 8.65 -2.05 -7.93
C ILE A 130 9.20 -2.32 -9.33
N CYS A 131 8.90 -1.42 -10.29
CA CYS A 131 9.32 -1.59 -11.68
C CYS A 131 10.85 -1.67 -11.83
N ALA A 132 11.58 -0.93 -11.01
CA ALA A 132 13.04 -0.94 -11.00
C ALA A 132 13.63 -2.20 -10.32
N ALA A 133 12.88 -2.83 -9.41
CA ALA A 133 13.33 -3.99 -8.66
C ALA A 133 12.98 -5.32 -9.31
N ALA A 134 11.91 -5.35 -10.12
CA ALA A 134 11.31 -6.58 -10.61
C ALA A 134 12.04 -7.14 -11.84
N ASP A 135 12.32 -8.42 -11.82
CA ASP A 135 12.68 -9.22 -13.00
C ASP A 135 11.44 -9.43 -13.90
N ASP A 136 11.66 -9.93 -15.12
CA ASP A 136 10.57 -10.20 -16.07
C ASP A 136 9.62 -11.28 -15.55
N GLY A 137 8.32 -10.98 -15.56
CA GLY A 137 7.27 -11.92 -15.13
C GLY A 137 7.21 -12.15 -13.62
N GLU A 138 7.89 -11.33 -12.82
CA GLU A 138 7.97 -11.51 -11.37
C GLU A 138 6.63 -11.33 -10.66
N VAL A 139 6.46 -12.05 -9.54
CA VAL A 139 5.28 -11.95 -8.67
C VAL A 139 5.44 -10.78 -7.72
N VAL A 140 4.44 -9.90 -7.69
CA VAL A 140 4.37 -8.72 -6.82
C VAL A 140 3.11 -8.75 -5.96
N LEU A 141 3.28 -8.70 -4.64
CA LEU A 141 2.21 -8.67 -3.66
C LEU A 141 2.13 -7.29 -3.00
N VAL A 142 1.17 -6.50 -3.42
CA VAL A 142 0.91 -5.16 -2.86
C VAL A 142 -0.03 -5.27 -1.66
N GLN A 143 0.33 -4.65 -0.54
CA GLN A 143 -0.40 -4.80 0.72
C GLN A 143 -1.10 -3.51 1.13
N ASP A 144 -2.42 -3.65 1.37
CA ASP A 144 -3.28 -2.76 2.11
C ASP A 144 -3.65 -1.41 1.44
N LEU A 145 -4.51 -0.67 2.12
CA LEU A 145 -5.19 0.55 1.65
C LEU A 145 -4.25 1.74 1.34
N GLN A 146 -3.01 1.70 1.79
CA GLN A 146 -2.01 2.72 1.47
C GLN A 146 -1.62 2.70 -0.02
N PHE A 147 -1.83 1.58 -0.71
CA PHE A 147 -1.30 1.34 -2.05
C PHE A 147 -2.36 0.91 -3.06
N THR A 148 -3.58 1.45 -2.94
CA THR A 148 -4.68 1.09 -3.86
C THR A 148 -4.44 1.54 -5.30
N LEU A 149 -3.58 2.53 -5.55
CA LEU A 149 -3.25 3.00 -6.90
C LEU A 149 -2.01 2.30 -7.51
N VAL A 150 -1.19 1.64 -6.71
CA VAL A 150 0.01 0.92 -7.16
C VAL A 150 -0.32 -0.15 -8.22
N PRO A 151 -1.37 -0.99 -8.08
CA PRO A 151 -1.66 -2.00 -9.09
C PRO A 151 -1.87 -1.44 -10.49
N GLY A 152 -2.65 -0.36 -10.63
CA GLY A 152 -2.89 0.29 -11.91
C GLY A 152 -1.63 0.89 -12.52
N MET A 153 -0.83 1.57 -11.71
CA MET A 153 0.44 2.19 -12.13
C MET A 153 1.46 1.14 -12.60
N VAL A 154 1.65 0.08 -11.83
CA VAL A 154 2.56 -1.01 -12.21
C VAL A 154 2.05 -1.74 -13.44
N ARG A 155 0.75 -2.04 -13.54
CA ARG A 155 0.17 -2.70 -14.71
C ARG A 155 0.38 -1.90 -16.00
N ALA A 156 0.31 -0.57 -15.92
CA ALA A 156 0.54 0.31 -17.07
C ALA A 156 2.02 0.31 -17.52
N ALA A 157 2.98 0.26 -16.57
CA ALA A 157 4.40 0.30 -16.85
C ALA A 157 5.00 -1.08 -17.19
N ARG A 158 4.57 -2.12 -16.45
CA ARG A 158 5.10 -3.50 -16.52
C ARG A 158 3.92 -4.50 -16.61
N PRO A 159 3.31 -4.65 -17.79
CA PRO A 159 2.19 -5.57 -18.01
C PRO A 159 2.57 -7.05 -17.86
N ASP A 160 3.85 -7.37 -17.92
CA ASP A 160 4.41 -8.70 -17.72
C ASP A 160 4.34 -9.20 -16.28
N LEU A 161 4.32 -8.30 -15.27
CA LEU A 161 4.38 -8.68 -13.87
C LEU A 161 3.08 -9.34 -13.38
N GLN A 162 3.23 -10.32 -12.51
CA GLN A 162 2.12 -11.03 -11.86
C GLN A 162 1.73 -10.30 -10.57
N LEU A 163 0.74 -9.43 -10.66
CA LEU A 163 0.31 -8.59 -9.54
C LEU A 163 -0.81 -9.24 -8.74
N ALA A 164 -0.80 -9.04 -7.41
CA ALA A 164 -1.96 -9.19 -6.55
C ALA A 164 -1.96 -8.08 -5.49
N HIS A 165 -3.14 -7.57 -5.16
CA HIS A 165 -3.34 -6.61 -4.08
C HIS A 165 -4.12 -7.25 -2.94
N PHE A 166 -3.65 -7.17 -1.70
CA PHE A 166 -4.34 -7.70 -0.53
C PHE A 166 -4.71 -6.60 0.45
N THR A 167 -6.02 -6.47 0.73
CA THR A 167 -6.57 -5.51 1.68
C THR A 167 -6.75 -6.16 3.05
N HIS A 168 -6.03 -5.66 4.06
CA HIS A 168 -6.08 -6.18 5.43
C HIS A 168 -7.24 -5.63 6.26
N THR A 169 -7.83 -4.53 5.82
CA THR A 169 -9.03 -3.93 6.43
C THR A 169 -10.31 -4.54 5.83
N PRO A 170 -11.47 -4.31 6.42
CA PRO A 170 -12.74 -4.47 5.74
C PRO A 170 -12.77 -3.78 4.37
N PHE A 171 -13.74 -4.12 3.54
CA PHE A 171 -14.09 -3.33 2.37
C PHE A 171 -15.57 -2.98 2.42
N CYS A 172 -15.89 -1.72 2.11
CA CYS A 172 -17.24 -1.17 2.19
C CYS A 172 -18.09 -1.51 0.96
N GLY A 173 -19.40 -1.36 1.08
CA GLY A 173 -20.32 -1.53 -0.04
C GLY A 173 -20.39 -0.32 -1.00
N PRO A 174 -21.16 -0.44 -2.11
CA PRO A 174 -21.26 0.60 -3.13
C PRO A 174 -21.79 1.95 -2.60
N ASP A 175 -22.67 1.94 -1.64
CA ASP A 175 -23.22 3.16 -1.06
C ASP A 175 -22.16 3.95 -0.30
N ASP A 176 -21.29 3.27 0.42
CA ASP A 176 -20.21 3.92 1.16
C ASP A 176 -19.11 4.44 0.23
N ILE A 177 -18.70 3.67 -0.79
CA ILE A 177 -17.64 4.10 -1.72
C ILE A 177 -18.06 5.34 -2.52
N ARG A 178 -19.37 5.52 -2.78
CA ARG A 178 -19.94 6.70 -3.43
C ARG A 178 -19.89 7.98 -2.58
N ILE A 179 -19.51 7.89 -1.32
CA ILE A 179 -19.23 9.06 -0.47
C ILE A 179 -17.98 9.78 -0.98
N LEU A 180 -17.00 9.06 -1.55
CA LEU A 180 -15.84 9.69 -2.18
C LEU A 180 -16.26 10.52 -3.39
N PRO A 181 -15.52 11.61 -3.72
CA PRO A 181 -15.66 12.25 -5.02
C PRO A 181 -15.59 11.21 -6.13
N ASN A 182 -16.46 11.38 -7.12
CA ASN A 182 -16.67 10.35 -8.14
C ASN A 182 -15.39 9.96 -8.91
N ASP A 183 -14.57 10.96 -9.23
CA ASP A 183 -13.26 10.77 -9.88
C ASP A 183 -12.30 9.96 -9.02
N VAL A 184 -12.28 10.22 -7.70
CA VAL A 184 -11.44 9.51 -6.72
C VAL A 184 -11.89 8.05 -6.58
N GLY A 185 -13.18 7.81 -6.42
CA GLY A 185 -13.73 6.45 -6.30
C GLY A 185 -13.48 5.62 -7.55
N ILE A 186 -13.69 6.20 -8.74
CA ILE A 186 -13.42 5.54 -10.02
C ILE A 186 -11.93 5.21 -10.17
N GLU A 187 -11.04 6.15 -9.88
CA GLU A 187 -9.60 5.95 -9.98
C GLU A 187 -9.12 4.81 -9.06
N LEU A 188 -9.56 4.83 -7.79
CA LEU A 188 -9.25 3.81 -6.80
C LEU A 188 -9.69 2.41 -7.27
N LEU A 189 -10.96 2.28 -7.65
CA LEU A 189 -11.51 0.99 -8.07
C LEU A 189 -10.88 0.51 -9.40
N THR A 190 -10.63 1.40 -10.35
CA THR A 190 -9.99 1.05 -11.62
C THR A 190 -8.59 0.50 -11.40
N SER A 191 -7.82 1.14 -10.52
CA SER A 191 -6.48 0.67 -10.19
C SER A 191 -6.52 -0.70 -9.49
N MET A 192 -7.33 -0.86 -8.45
CA MET A 192 -7.46 -2.15 -7.76
C MET A 192 -7.94 -3.27 -8.68
N ALA A 193 -8.86 -2.98 -9.62
CA ALA A 193 -9.40 -3.96 -10.56
C ALA A 193 -8.39 -4.38 -11.65
N SER A 194 -7.25 -3.72 -11.77
CA SER A 194 -6.18 -4.10 -12.72
C SER A 194 -5.38 -5.34 -12.29
N SER A 195 -5.64 -5.85 -11.08
CA SER A 195 -5.01 -7.07 -10.54
C SER A 195 -6.01 -7.86 -9.68
N PRO A 196 -5.77 -9.17 -9.40
CA PRO A 196 -6.53 -9.90 -8.40
C PRO A 196 -6.49 -9.20 -7.04
N ALA A 197 -7.67 -8.96 -6.45
CA ALA A 197 -7.81 -8.34 -5.12
C ALA A 197 -8.16 -9.39 -4.07
N GLY A 198 -7.36 -9.44 -3.00
CA GLY A 198 -7.49 -10.38 -1.89
C GLY A 198 -8.08 -9.75 -0.63
N PHE A 199 -8.82 -10.54 0.13
CA PHE A 199 -9.50 -10.11 1.36
C PHE A 199 -9.46 -11.22 2.42
N HIS A 200 -9.66 -10.87 3.69
CA HIS A 200 -9.76 -11.86 4.77
C HIS A 200 -11.08 -12.62 4.80
N THR A 201 -12.15 -12.07 4.22
CA THR A 201 -13.48 -12.69 4.27
C THR A 201 -14.20 -12.56 2.93
N GLU A 202 -15.07 -13.57 2.63
CA GLU A 202 -15.91 -13.52 1.44
C GLU A 202 -16.86 -12.30 1.44
N ARG A 203 -17.31 -11.87 2.61
CA ARG A 203 -18.12 -10.66 2.74
C ARG A 203 -17.42 -9.42 2.16
N TRP A 204 -16.15 -9.23 2.47
CA TRP A 204 -15.39 -8.06 1.98
C TRP A 204 -15.06 -8.19 0.50
N ALA A 205 -14.75 -9.39 0.04
CA ALA A 205 -14.58 -9.65 -1.39
C ALA A 205 -15.89 -9.37 -2.17
N ALA A 206 -17.05 -9.77 -1.62
CA ALA A 206 -18.34 -9.48 -2.24
C ALA A 206 -18.67 -7.99 -2.29
N HIS A 207 -18.37 -7.24 -1.21
CA HIS A 207 -18.54 -5.78 -1.20
C HIS A 207 -17.67 -5.10 -2.27
N TYR A 208 -16.39 -5.50 -2.37
CA TYR A 208 -15.49 -4.98 -3.39
C TYR A 208 -16.00 -5.28 -4.81
N ARG A 209 -16.40 -6.54 -5.08
CA ARG A 209 -16.98 -6.91 -6.40
C ARG A 209 -18.17 -6.04 -6.73
N ALA A 210 -19.11 -5.89 -5.78
CA ALA A 210 -20.30 -5.05 -5.98
C ALA A 210 -19.92 -3.60 -6.31
N CYS A 211 -18.92 -3.01 -5.63
CA CYS A 211 -18.44 -1.66 -5.94
C CYS A 211 -17.91 -1.57 -7.38
N VAL A 212 -17.08 -2.52 -7.79
CA VAL A 212 -16.49 -2.51 -9.14
C VAL A 212 -17.56 -2.78 -10.21
N GLU A 213 -18.45 -3.74 -10.00
CA GLU A 213 -19.53 -4.07 -10.93
C GLU A 213 -20.51 -2.89 -11.12
N GLU A 214 -20.93 -2.25 -10.02
CA GLU A 214 -21.91 -1.16 -10.10
C GLU A 214 -21.32 0.17 -10.62
N ILE A 215 -20.03 0.42 -10.37
CA ILE A 215 -19.40 1.71 -10.72
C ILE A 215 -18.65 1.62 -12.05
N LEU A 216 -17.97 0.51 -12.30
CA LEU A 216 -17.15 0.34 -13.52
C LEU A 216 -17.78 -0.58 -14.56
N GLY A 217 -18.80 -1.35 -14.20
CA GLY A 217 -19.47 -2.29 -15.12
C GLY A 217 -18.64 -3.52 -15.48
N ILE A 218 -17.64 -3.89 -14.69
CA ILE A 218 -16.77 -5.04 -14.90
C ILE A 218 -16.74 -5.95 -13.69
N THR A 219 -16.45 -7.24 -13.87
CA THR A 219 -16.27 -8.19 -12.76
C THR A 219 -14.79 -8.37 -12.45
N PRO A 220 -14.29 -7.89 -11.30
CA PRO A 220 -12.89 -7.99 -10.95
C PRO A 220 -12.52 -9.40 -10.44
N PRO A 221 -11.31 -9.89 -10.70
CA PRO A 221 -10.82 -11.11 -10.06
C PRO A 221 -10.58 -10.88 -8.57
N THR A 222 -11.12 -11.78 -7.73
CA THR A 222 -10.96 -11.72 -6.27
C THR A 222 -10.55 -13.06 -5.70
N PHE A 223 -9.89 -13.04 -4.53
CA PHE A 223 -9.60 -14.22 -3.73
C PHE A 223 -9.76 -13.94 -2.24
N VAL A 224 -9.98 -14.99 -1.46
CA VAL A 224 -10.10 -14.91 0.00
C VAL A 224 -8.99 -15.76 0.61
N ARG A 225 -8.38 -15.27 1.67
CA ARG A 225 -7.39 -16.04 2.43
C ARG A 225 -8.11 -17.17 3.17
N ASN A 226 -7.77 -18.40 2.86
CA ASN A 226 -8.18 -19.60 3.62
C ASN A 226 -7.29 -19.77 4.85
#